data_1322e7fae18f04cad8b252bc2c6d02b2
#
_entry.id   1322e7fae18f04cad8b252bc2c6d02b2
#
_cell.length_a   1.000
_cell.length_b   1.000
_cell.length_c   1.000
_cell.angle_alpha   90.00
_cell.angle_beta   90.00
_cell.angle_gamma   90.00
#
_symmetry.space_group_name_H-M   'P 1'
#
loop_
_entity.id
_entity.type
_entity.pdbx_description
1 polymer ?
#
loop_
_entity_poly.entity_id
_entity_poly.type
_entity_poly.pdbx_seq_one_letter_code
_entity_poly.pdbx_strand_id
1 'polypeptide(L)'
;SLIDQTDKDFIWMIVDDGSDDGTRDTVQGWIAENRIRITYHTKENGGKHTAYNLAVDNCATDYMFVALDSDDFMPRDAVSEINGLLRSNPGCCGIVGLAVCDNGRKPDDIEKFNMRSMYDVLSTYDFSAETGLVIRTEYLKKFKYPVIEGEKFFTEAYTYYQMTEPFIWTNKVFRTSTYCSDGLTKNIYRLYAANPKSFYMYQKMRSEITVNFKKKLKSVISADAFYIMSGQSEKKSALARLFMPLGFLYYKYIMHKNRT
;
A
#
# COMPACT_ATOMS: atom_id res chain seq x y z
N SER A 1 -9.06 -12.30 -14.43
CA SER A 1 -8.69 -13.18 -13.29
C SER A 1 -9.81 -13.29 -12.26
N LEU A 2 -10.56 -12.21 -11.99
CA LEU A 2 -11.66 -12.23 -11.00
C LEU A 2 -12.86 -13.04 -11.49
N ILE A 3 -13.18 -12.96 -12.79
CA ILE A 3 -14.24 -13.77 -13.39
C ILE A 3 -13.93 -15.28 -13.32
N ASP A 4 -12.66 -15.66 -13.33
CA ASP A 4 -12.20 -17.04 -13.33
C ASP A 4 -11.99 -17.65 -11.92
N GLN A 5 -12.26 -16.89 -10.87
CA GLN A 5 -12.15 -17.40 -9.49
C GLN A 5 -13.08 -18.61 -9.28
N THR A 6 -12.59 -19.63 -8.59
CA THR A 6 -13.37 -20.84 -8.25
C THR A 6 -14.43 -20.58 -7.19
N ASP A 7 -14.19 -19.65 -6.29
CA ASP A 7 -15.16 -19.15 -5.31
C ASP A 7 -15.63 -17.76 -5.74
N LYS A 8 -16.96 -17.56 -5.83
CA LYS A 8 -17.61 -16.30 -6.24
C LYS A 8 -18.12 -15.48 -5.06
N ASP A 9 -17.82 -15.90 -3.84
CA ASP A 9 -18.26 -15.17 -2.64
C ASP A 9 -17.36 -13.96 -2.36
N PHE A 10 -17.45 -12.99 -3.26
CA PHE A 10 -16.79 -11.68 -3.16
C PHE A 10 -17.56 -10.63 -3.94
N ILE A 11 -17.22 -9.37 -3.72
CA ILE A 11 -17.66 -8.20 -4.49
C ILE A 11 -16.40 -7.54 -5.07
N TRP A 12 -16.38 -7.31 -6.37
CA TRP A 12 -15.36 -6.49 -6.99
C TRP A 12 -15.76 -5.02 -6.93
N MET A 13 -15.13 -4.28 -6.03
CA MET A 13 -15.29 -2.84 -5.95
C MET A 13 -14.26 -2.14 -6.82
N ILE A 14 -14.71 -1.41 -7.81
CA ILE A 14 -13.89 -0.58 -8.69
C ILE A 14 -14.04 0.87 -8.25
N VAL A 15 -12.95 1.53 -7.96
CA VAL A 15 -12.90 2.98 -7.70
C VAL A 15 -12.07 3.64 -8.79
N ASP A 16 -12.75 4.37 -9.65
CA ASP A 16 -12.18 5.11 -10.75
C ASP A 16 -11.75 6.51 -10.27
N ASP A 17 -10.46 6.77 -10.30
CA ASP A 17 -9.84 8.03 -9.85
C ASP A 17 -9.82 9.09 -10.98
N GLY A 18 -10.91 9.20 -11.72
CA GLY A 18 -11.12 10.22 -12.75
C GLY A 18 -10.51 9.87 -14.10
N SER A 19 -10.70 8.62 -14.57
CA SER A 19 -10.29 8.19 -15.91
C SER A 19 -11.08 8.89 -17.02
N ASP A 20 -10.42 9.18 -18.14
CA ASP A 20 -10.97 9.81 -19.34
C ASP A 20 -10.83 8.92 -20.59
N ASP A 21 -10.45 7.65 -20.43
CA ASP A 21 -10.07 6.67 -21.47
C ASP A 21 -11.15 5.63 -21.81
N GLY A 22 -12.42 5.87 -21.45
CA GLY A 22 -13.51 4.91 -21.66
C GLY A 22 -13.62 3.80 -20.61
N THR A 23 -12.87 3.88 -19.51
CA THR A 23 -12.95 2.94 -18.37
C THR A 23 -14.38 2.76 -17.86
N ARG A 24 -15.14 3.86 -17.74
CA ARG A 24 -16.56 3.81 -17.32
C ARG A 24 -17.39 2.88 -18.19
N ASP A 25 -17.34 3.01 -19.51
CA ASP A 25 -18.15 2.24 -20.44
C ASP A 25 -17.77 0.76 -20.39
N THR A 26 -16.48 0.49 -20.27
CA THR A 26 -15.95 -0.87 -20.08
C THR A 26 -16.52 -1.52 -18.82
N VAL A 27 -16.46 -0.82 -17.69
CA VAL A 27 -16.98 -1.33 -16.41
C VAL A 27 -18.50 -1.52 -16.44
N GLN A 28 -19.25 -0.60 -17.07
CA GLN A 28 -20.69 -0.75 -17.24
C GLN A 28 -21.04 -1.98 -18.08
N GLY A 29 -20.24 -2.29 -19.11
CA GLY A 29 -20.35 -3.54 -19.87
C GLY A 29 -20.19 -4.76 -18.97
N TRP A 30 -19.17 -4.82 -18.13
CA TRP A 30 -18.96 -5.94 -17.20
C TRP A 30 -20.08 -6.08 -16.15
N ILE A 31 -20.62 -4.97 -15.67
CA ILE A 31 -21.79 -4.97 -14.77
C ILE A 31 -23.01 -5.56 -15.50
N ALA A 32 -23.24 -5.17 -16.74
CA ALA A 32 -24.35 -5.70 -17.56
C ALA A 32 -24.23 -7.19 -17.86
N GLU A 33 -22.99 -7.71 -18.05
CA GLU A 33 -22.73 -9.15 -18.20
C GLU A 33 -23.10 -9.97 -16.96
N ASN A 34 -23.11 -9.34 -15.77
CA ASN A 34 -23.52 -9.95 -14.50
C ASN A 34 -22.84 -11.30 -14.17
N ARG A 35 -21.56 -11.46 -14.54
CA ARG A 35 -20.78 -12.69 -14.28
C ARG A 35 -20.28 -12.80 -12.85
N ILE A 36 -20.02 -11.67 -12.22
CA ILE A 36 -19.63 -11.51 -10.82
C ILE A 36 -20.27 -10.23 -10.26
N ARG A 37 -20.34 -10.10 -8.93
CA ARG A 37 -20.86 -8.88 -8.28
C ARG A 37 -19.83 -7.76 -8.43
N ILE A 38 -20.22 -6.65 -9.05
CA ILE A 38 -19.36 -5.46 -9.25
C ILE A 38 -20.06 -4.23 -8.66
N THR A 39 -19.31 -3.41 -7.94
CA THR A 39 -19.70 -2.04 -7.57
C THR A 39 -18.72 -1.05 -8.20
N TYR A 40 -19.23 0.08 -8.69
CA TYR A 40 -18.42 1.07 -9.38
C TYR A 40 -18.63 2.45 -8.77
N HIS A 41 -17.52 3.06 -8.34
CA HIS A 41 -17.48 4.40 -7.77
C HIS A 41 -16.54 5.26 -8.58
N THR A 42 -16.88 6.53 -8.79
CA THR A 42 -16.03 7.51 -9.49
C THR A 42 -15.75 8.69 -8.60
N LYS A 43 -14.60 9.30 -8.79
CA LYS A 43 -14.22 10.55 -8.11
C LYS A 43 -13.28 11.37 -9.00
N GLU A 44 -13.10 12.64 -8.66
CA GLU A 44 -12.05 13.45 -9.29
C GLU A 44 -10.66 12.89 -8.97
N ASN A 45 -9.74 12.98 -9.94
CA ASN A 45 -8.38 12.44 -9.81
C ASN A 45 -7.61 13.09 -8.64
N GLY A 46 -7.44 12.32 -7.59
CA GLY A 46 -6.71 12.70 -6.36
C GLY A 46 -5.57 11.74 -5.99
N GLY A 47 -5.34 10.71 -6.81
CA GLY A 47 -4.34 9.66 -6.60
C GLY A 47 -4.87 8.43 -5.87
N LYS A 48 -4.20 7.29 -6.07
CA LYS A 48 -4.58 5.94 -5.56
C LYS A 48 -4.99 5.95 -4.08
N HIS A 49 -4.31 6.70 -3.22
CA HIS A 49 -4.60 6.75 -1.79
C HIS A 49 -5.98 7.36 -1.48
N THR A 50 -6.46 8.31 -2.30
CA THR A 50 -7.81 8.88 -2.13
C THR A 50 -8.88 7.94 -2.65
N ALA A 51 -8.61 7.21 -3.74
CA ALA A 51 -9.47 6.13 -4.22
C ALA A 51 -9.58 4.99 -3.19
N TYR A 52 -8.47 4.62 -2.55
CA TYR A 52 -8.46 3.67 -1.45
C TYR A 52 -9.33 4.14 -0.27
N ASN A 53 -9.21 5.40 0.16
CA ASN A 53 -10.06 5.95 1.24
C ASN A 53 -11.54 5.82 0.90
N LEU A 54 -11.92 6.12 -0.35
CA LEU A 54 -13.30 5.98 -0.82
C LEU A 54 -13.75 4.51 -0.82
N ALA A 55 -12.87 3.58 -1.22
CA ALA A 55 -13.16 2.15 -1.17
C ALA A 55 -13.41 1.68 0.25
N VAL A 56 -12.57 2.06 1.21
CA VAL A 56 -12.74 1.72 2.64
C VAL A 56 -14.05 2.26 3.21
N ASP A 57 -14.44 3.48 2.83
CA ASP A 57 -15.70 4.09 3.29
C ASP A 57 -16.93 3.38 2.75
N ASN A 58 -16.86 2.84 1.53
CA ASN A 58 -17.99 2.19 0.86
C ASN A 58 -17.96 0.66 0.94
N CYS A 59 -16.95 0.08 1.58
CA CYS A 59 -16.85 -1.37 1.73
C CYS A 59 -17.95 -1.90 2.65
N ALA A 60 -18.84 -2.71 2.09
CA ALA A 60 -20.00 -3.29 2.79
C ALA A 60 -19.72 -4.69 3.36
N THR A 61 -18.54 -5.25 3.13
CA THR A 61 -18.14 -6.58 3.60
C THR A 61 -17.27 -6.48 4.85
N ASP A 62 -17.23 -7.57 5.64
CA ASP A 62 -16.44 -7.62 6.88
C ASP A 62 -14.94 -7.52 6.63
N TYR A 63 -14.47 -7.97 5.45
CA TYR A 63 -13.08 -7.95 5.04
C TYR A 63 -12.92 -7.36 3.64
N MET A 64 -11.82 -6.68 3.42
CA MET A 64 -11.44 -6.08 2.15
C MET A 64 -10.06 -6.58 1.74
N PHE A 65 -9.93 -7.05 0.49
CA PHE A 65 -8.63 -7.22 -0.16
C PHE A 65 -8.07 -5.83 -0.48
N VAL A 66 -6.90 -5.53 0.06
CA VAL A 66 -6.30 -4.19 -0.06
C VAL A 66 -5.59 -4.08 -1.39
N ALA A 67 -6.27 -3.45 -2.33
CA ALA A 67 -5.87 -3.06 -3.66
C ALA A 67 -5.31 -4.19 -4.56
N LEU A 68 -6.08 -4.54 -5.57
CA LEU A 68 -5.62 -5.22 -6.76
C LEU A 68 -5.42 -4.14 -7.84
N ASP A 69 -4.18 -3.92 -8.25
CA ASP A 69 -3.88 -2.94 -9.30
C ASP A 69 -4.41 -3.46 -10.66
N SER A 70 -4.71 -2.56 -11.59
CA SER A 70 -5.35 -2.91 -12.87
C SER A 70 -4.48 -3.79 -13.78
N ASP A 71 -3.18 -3.84 -13.52
CA ASP A 71 -2.18 -4.65 -14.21
C ASP A 71 -1.79 -5.93 -13.44
N ASP A 72 -2.45 -6.20 -12.30
CA ASP A 72 -2.24 -7.39 -11.48
C ASP A 72 -3.32 -8.44 -11.67
N PHE A 73 -3.02 -9.68 -11.27
CA PHE A 73 -3.91 -10.83 -11.37
C PHE A 73 -4.06 -11.53 -10.03
N MET A 74 -5.23 -12.11 -9.77
CA MET A 74 -5.40 -13.09 -8.70
C MET A 74 -5.30 -14.51 -9.25
N PRO A 75 -4.54 -15.43 -8.64
CA PRO A 75 -4.61 -16.85 -8.94
C PRO A 75 -6.04 -17.37 -8.85
N ARG A 76 -6.37 -18.37 -9.68
CA ARG A 76 -7.74 -18.87 -9.83
C ARG A 76 -8.41 -19.30 -8.52
N ASP A 77 -7.63 -19.77 -7.55
CA ASP A 77 -8.12 -20.27 -6.28
C ASP A 77 -7.93 -19.26 -5.12
N ALA A 78 -7.44 -18.05 -5.41
CA ALA A 78 -7.07 -17.09 -4.37
C ALA A 78 -8.25 -16.70 -3.47
N VAL A 79 -9.43 -16.45 -4.02
CA VAL A 79 -10.63 -16.13 -3.22
C VAL A 79 -11.05 -17.32 -2.35
N SER A 80 -11.02 -18.55 -2.88
CA SER A 80 -11.32 -19.77 -2.13
C SER A 80 -10.36 -19.97 -0.95
N GLU A 81 -9.06 -19.75 -1.18
CA GLU A 81 -8.01 -19.83 -0.16
C GLU A 81 -8.22 -18.76 0.93
N ILE A 82 -8.48 -17.52 0.54
CA ILE A 82 -8.77 -16.41 1.45
C ILE A 82 -9.99 -16.74 2.31
N ASN A 83 -11.11 -17.10 1.68
CA ASN A 83 -12.34 -17.42 2.39
C ASN A 83 -12.19 -18.65 3.32
N GLY A 84 -11.39 -19.65 2.92
CA GLY A 84 -11.03 -20.79 3.76
C GLY A 84 -10.26 -20.35 5.00
N LEU A 85 -9.26 -19.49 4.86
CA LEU A 85 -8.48 -18.97 5.98
C LEU A 85 -9.32 -18.09 6.92
N LEU A 86 -10.21 -17.23 6.39
CA LEU A 86 -11.12 -16.41 7.20
C LEU A 86 -12.08 -17.29 8.02
N ARG A 87 -12.65 -18.33 7.41
CA ARG A 87 -13.52 -19.30 8.12
C ARG A 87 -12.78 -20.05 9.21
N SER A 88 -11.52 -20.42 8.99
CA SER A 88 -10.69 -21.13 9.96
C SER A 88 -10.17 -20.25 11.10
N ASN A 89 -10.18 -18.93 10.92
CA ASN A 89 -9.66 -17.96 11.89
C ASN A 89 -10.70 -16.84 12.14
N PRO A 90 -11.86 -17.19 12.71
CA PRO A 90 -12.93 -16.22 12.92
C PRO A 90 -12.46 -15.09 13.83
N GLY A 91 -12.73 -13.86 13.39
CA GLY A 91 -12.36 -12.68 14.16
C GLY A 91 -10.89 -12.25 14.04
N CYS A 92 -10.05 -12.87 13.17
CA CYS A 92 -8.70 -12.37 12.90
C CYS A 92 -8.75 -10.91 12.37
N CYS A 93 -7.69 -10.16 12.60
CA CYS A 93 -7.60 -8.79 12.09
C CYS A 93 -7.45 -8.76 10.56
N GLY A 94 -6.75 -9.74 10.01
CA GLY A 94 -6.54 -9.89 8.59
C GLY A 94 -5.58 -11.02 8.25
N ILE A 95 -5.36 -11.20 6.97
CA ILE A 95 -4.48 -12.22 6.39
C ILE A 95 -3.48 -11.55 5.46
N VAL A 96 -2.23 -11.96 5.55
CA VAL A 96 -1.14 -11.57 4.66
C VAL A 96 -0.73 -12.78 3.85
N GLY A 97 -0.94 -12.74 2.54
CA GLY A 97 -0.45 -13.71 1.59
C GLY A 97 0.64 -13.12 0.70
N LEU A 98 1.25 -13.95 -0.11
CA LEU A 98 2.28 -13.52 -1.05
C LEU A 98 1.67 -12.78 -2.25
N ALA A 99 2.38 -11.74 -2.70
CA ALA A 99 2.32 -11.28 -4.07
C ALA A 99 3.61 -11.72 -4.78
N VAL A 100 3.48 -12.36 -5.94
CA VAL A 100 4.63 -12.85 -6.71
C VAL A 100 4.69 -12.16 -8.06
N CYS A 101 5.89 -11.87 -8.50
CA CYS A 101 6.15 -11.32 -9.82
C CYS A 101 6.68 -12.42 -10.75
N ASP A 102 6.33 -12.36 -12.02
CA ASP A 102 6.75 -13.33 -13.06
C ASP A 102 8.25 -13.24 -13.45
N ASN A 103 9.03 -12.46 -12.71
CA ASN A 103 10.47 -12.26 -12.93
C ASN A 103 11.37 -13.44 -12.48
N GLY A 104 10.77 -14.56 -12.07
CA GLY A 104 11.47 -15.77 -11.63
C GLY A 104 12.08 -15.68 -10.22
N ARG A 105 11.86 -14.60 -9.47
CA ARG A 105 12.27 -14.48 -8.08
C ARG A 105 11.49 -15.46 -7.21
N LYS A 106 12.19 -16.27 -6.44
CA LYS A 106 11.57 -17.17 -5.48
C LYS A 106 10.89 -16.34 -4.37
N PRO A 107 9.63 -16.62 -4.03
CA PRO A 107 8.97 -15.89 -2.96
C PRO A 107 9.65 -16.15 -1.61
N ASP A 108 9.62 -15.14 -0.75
CA ASP A 108 10.11 -15.25 0.62
C ASP A 108 9.16 -16.12 1.46
N ASP A 109 9.69 -16.83 2.45
CA ASP A 109 8.88 -17.48 3.46
C ASP A 109 8.35 -16.43 4.45
N ILE A 110 7.03 -16.17 4.41
CA ILE A 110 6.38 -15.19 5.29
C ILE A 110 5.57 -15.85 6.42
N GLU A 111 5.33 -17.16 6.40
CA GLU A 111 4.62 -17.86 7.49
C GLU A 111 5.36 -17.77 8.83
N LYS A 112 6.67 -17.58 8.81
CA LYS A 112 7.47 -17.31 10.02
C LYS A 112 7.02 -16.07 10.80
N PHE A 113 6.23 -15.19 10.20
CA PHE A 113 5.66 -14.01 10.84
C PHE A 113 4.24 -14.24 11.37
N ASN A 114 3.71 -15.46 11.28
CA ASN A 114 2.34 -15.74 11.72
C ASN A 114 2.09 -15.20 13.15
N MET A 115 0.92 -14.59 13.35
CA MET A 115 0.50 -13.91 14.58
C MET A 115 1.35 -12.66 14.95
N ARG A 116 2.14 -12.11 14.02
CA ARG A 116 2.76 -10.79 14.19
C ARG A 116 1.94 -9.70 13.51
N SER A 117 2.04 -8.50 14.04
CA SER A 117 1.45 -7.32 13.42
C SER A 117 2.30 -6.84 12.23
N MET A 118 1.68 -6.06 11.33
CA MET A 118 2.43 -5.38 10.26
C MET A 118 3.49 -4.45 10.84
N TYR A 119 3.16 -3.73 11.92
CA TYR A 119 4.11 -2.90 12.66
C TYR A 119 5.33 -3.68 13.10
N ASP A 120 5.15 -4.83 13.78
CA ASP A 120 6.26 -5.64 14.27
C ASP A 120 7.17 -6.09 13.15
N VAL A 121 6.61 -6.59 12.07
CA VAL A 121 7.38 -7.09 10.92
C VAL A 121 8.15 -5.93 10.25
N LEU A 122 7.49 -4.83 9.93
CA LEU A 122 8.10 -3.70 9.24
C LEU A 122 9.11 -2.93 10.11
N SER A 123 8.88 -2.81 11.42
CA SER A 123 9.76 -2.06 12.32
C SER A 123 11.00 -2.84 12.72
N THR A 124 10.91 -4.17 12.80
CA THR A 124 11.96 -5.04 13.34
C THR A 124 12.79 -5.72 12.25
N TYR A 125 12.12 -6.32 11.25
CA TYR A 125 12.78 -7.16 10.25
C TYR A 125 13.07 -6.40 8.96
N ASP A 126 14.09 -6.85 8.20
CA ASP A 126 14.34 -6.38 6.83
C ASP A 126 13.37 -7.10 5.87
N PHE A 127 12.11 -6.71 5.97
CA PHE A 127 11.03 -7.27 5.18
C PHE A 127 10.94 -6.54 3.83
N SER A 128 11.01 -7.29 2.75
CA SER A 128 10.97 -6.80 1.37
C SER A 128 10.05 -7.61 0.46
N ALA A 129 9.31 -8.58 1.01
CA ALA A 129 8.36 -9.35 0.24
C ALA A 129 7.18 -8.47 -0.20
N GLU A 130 6.75 -8.64 -1.43
CA GLU A 130 5.46 -8.12 -1.87
C GLU A 130 4.34 -9.00 -1.32
N THR A 131 3.23 -8.39 -0.95
CA THR A 131 2.13 -9.07 -0.27
C THR A 131 0.78 -8.70 -0.82
N GLY A 132 -0.15 -9.65 -0.79
CA GLY A 132 -1.58 -9.43 -0.92
C GLY A 132 -2.20 -9.42 0.49
N LEU A 133 -2.93 -8.37 0.81
CA LEU A 133 -3.49 -8.14 2.15
C LEU A 133 -4.99 -8.24 2.13
N VAL A 134 -5.55 -9.02 3.05
CA VAL A 134 -6.98 -9.03 3.36
C VAL A 134 -7.15 -8.55 4.78
N ILE A 135 -7.87 -7.47 4.99
CA ILE A 135 -7.95 -6.82 6.30
C ILE A 135 -9.42 -6.57 6.65
N ARG A 136 -9.74 -6.72 7.93
CA ARG A 136 -11.08 -6.42 8.45
C ARG A 136 -11.41 -4.95 8.16
N THR A 137 -12.55 -4.71 7.53
CA THR A 137 -12.97 -3.37 7.07
C THR A 137 -13.05 -2.37 8.21
N GLU A 138 -13.60 -2.73 9.36
CA GLU A 138 -13.66 -1.85 10.53
C GLU A 138 -12.27 -1.50 11.10
N TYR A 139 -11.28 -2.36 10.89
CA TYR A 139 -9.90 -2.04 11.27
C TYR A 139 -9.26 -1.09 10.27
N LEU A 140 -9.50 -1.28 8.96
CA LEU A 140 -9.03 -0.38 7.90
C LEU A 140 -9.54 1.06 8.07
N LYS A 141 -10.78 1.23 8.50
CA LYS A 141 -11.39 2.56 8.72
C LYS A 141 -10.60 3.44 9.70
N LYS A 142 -9.78 2.82 10.58
CA LYS A 142 -8.91 3.56 11.52
C LYS A 142 -7.65 4.14 10.86
N PHE A 143 -7.28 3.66 9.67
CA PHE A 143 -5.99 3.95 9.02
C PHE A 143 -6.15 4.50 7.61
N LYS A 144 -6.99 5.51 7.45
CA LYS A 144 -7.11 6.20 6.16
C LYS A 144 -5.88 7.05 5.87
N TYR A 145 -5.60 7.23 4.59
CA TYR A 145 -4.51 8.11 4.18
C TYR A 145 -4.88 9.58 4.39
N PRO A 146 -3.96 10.40 4.88
CA PRO A 146 -4.11 11.85 4.81
C PRO A 146 -4.22 12.30 3.36
N VAL A 147 -5.08 13.29 3.11
CA VAL A 147 -5.19 13.96 1.81
C VAL A 147 -4.45 15.29 1.90
N ILE A 148 -3.45 15.47 1.05
CA ILE A 148 -2.61 16.67 1.02
C ILE A 148 -2.87 17.40 -0.27
N GLU A 149 -3.29 18.66 -0.17
CA GLU A 149 -3.55 19.49 -1.34
C GLU A 149 -2.31 19.60 -2.24
N GLY A 150 -2.49 19.35 -3.52
CA GLY A 150 -1.44 19.38 -4.54
C GLY A 150 -0.59 18.12 -4.63
N GLU A 151 -0.78 17.11 -3.76
CA GLU A 151 -0.05 15.84 -3.81
C GLU A 151 -1.01 14.67 -4.12
N LYS A 152 -0.61 13.82 -5.07
CA LYS A 152 -1.43 12.70 -5.56
C LYS A 152 -0.87 11.32 -5.21
N PHE A 153 0.08 11.25 -4.30
CA PHE A 153 0.67 9.99 -3.85
C PHE A 153 0.88 9.95 -2.35
N PHE A 154 0.50 8.83 -1.75
CA PHE A 154 0.86 8.45 -0.38
C PHE A 154 1.31 6.99 -0.37
N THR A 155 2.42 6.68 0.32
CA THR A 155 2.92 5.30 0.39
C THR A 155 2.04 4.42 1.27
N GLU A 156 1.74 3.21 0.81
CA GLU A 156 0.93 2.22 1.54
C GLU A 156 1.55 1.86 2.89
N ALA A 157 2.88 1.86 2.97
CA ALA A 157 3.60 1.60 4.20
C ALA A 157 3.23 2.55 5.36
N TYR A 158 2.70 3.74 5.06
CA TYR A 158 2.23 4.68 6.10
C TYR A 158 1.12 4.07 6.97
N THR A 159 0.16 3.39 6.37
CA THR A 159 -0.93 2.72 7.10
C THR A 159 -0.44 1.44 7.75
N TYR A 160 0.39 0.66 7.07
CA TYR A 160 0.88 -0.64 7.56
C TYR A 160 1.74 -0.50 8.82
N TYR A 161 2.57 0.53 8.91
CA TYR A 161 3.37 0.81 10.12
C TYR A 161 2.52 1.16 11.36
N GLN A 162 1.24 1.48 11.19
CA GLN A 162 0.33 1.80 12.28
C GLN A 162 -0.53 0.60 12.72
N MET A 163 -0.50 -0.50 11.97
CA MET A 163 -1.29 -1.69 12.25
C MET A 163 -0.58 -2.58 13.27
N THR A 164 -1.05 -2.55 14.52
CA THR A 164 -0.46 -3.23 15.68
C THR A 164 -1.17 -4.53 16.06
N GLU A 165 -2.33 -4.82 15.48
CA GLU A 165 -3.04 -6.09 15.70
C GLU A 165 -2.35 -7.25 14.97
N PRO A 166 -2.41 -8.48 15.48
CA PRO A 166 -1.82 -9.64 14.84
C PRO A 166 -2.57 -10.06 13.58
N PHE A 167 -1.81 -10.51 12.58
CA PHE A 167 -2.29 -11.04 11.30
C PHE A 167 -1.98 -12.53 11.17
N ILE A 168 -2.77 -13.23 10.38
CA ILE A 168 -2.42 -14.55 9.86
C ILE A 168 -1.51 -14.36 8.65
N TRP A 169 -0.31 -14.94 8.69
CA TRP A 169 0.64 -14.90 7.59
C TRP A 169 0.71 -16.27 6.92
N THR A 170 0.64 -16.29 5.59
CA THR A 170 0.66 -17.54 4.82
C THR A 170 1.49 -17.41 3.55
N ASN A 171 2.12 -18.50 3.14
CA ASN A 171 2.84 -18.58 1.85
C ASN A 171 1.89 -18.80 0.65
N LYS A 172 0.58 -18.76 0.84
CA LYS A 172 -0.39 -18.76 -0.26
C LYS A 172 -0.23 -17.52 -1.11
N VAL A 173 -0.32 -17.66 -2.42
CA VAL A 173 -0.21 -16.56 -3.37
C VAL A 173 -1.59 -15.97 -3.60
N PHE A 174 -1.76 -14.69 -3.25
CA PHE A 174 -3.03 -13.98 -3.44
C PHE A 174 -3.01 -13.06 -4.65
N ARG A 175 -1.81 -12.63 -5.08
CA ARG A 175 -1.64 -11.72 -6.20
C ARG A 175 -0.44 -12.12 -7.03
N THR A 176 -0.55 -11.97 -8.34
CA THR A 176 0.57 -12.06 -9.28
C THR A 176 0.67 -10.76 -10.05
N SER A 177 1.87 -10.22 -10.17
CA SER A 177 2.15 -9.03 -10.96
C SER A 177 3.04 -9.35 -12.14
N THR A 178 2.80 -8.67 -13.25
CA THR A 178 3.69 -8.71 -14.41
C THR A 178 4.74 -7.61 -14.27
N TYR A 179 6.01 -7.92 -14.50
CA TYR A 179 7.06 -6.91 -14.43
C TYR A 179 6.89 -5.86 -15.53
N CYS A 180 6.42 -4.68 -15.17
CA CYS A 180 6.34 -3.55 -16.08
C CYS A 180 7.65 -2.74 -16.07
N SER A 181 8.24 -2.57 -17.26
CA SER A 181 9.48 -1.79 -17.41
C SER A 181 9.32 -0.29 -17.06
N ASP A 182 8.10 0.22 -16.99
CA ASP A 182 7.78 1.63 -16.78
C ASP A 182 7.12 1.93 -15.43
N GLY A 183 7.18 0.98 -14.48
CA GLY A 183 6.56 1.08 -13.16
C GLY A 183 7.05 2.28 -12.32
N LEU A 184 6.25 2.68 -11.32
CA LEU A 184 6.51 3.79 -10.39
C LEU A 184 7.90 3.70 -9.73
N THR A 185 8.43 2.51 -9.53
CA THR A 185 9.73 2.27 -8.92
C THR A 185 10.89 2.89 -9.70
N LYS A 186 10.84 2.92 -11.04
CA LYS A 186 11.86 3.57 -11.86
C LYS A 186 11.82 5.09 -11.77
N ASN A 187 10.67 5.65 -11.51
CA ASN A 187 10.44 7.08 -11.42
C ASN A 187 10.38 7.59 -9.97
N ILE A 188 10.95 6.84 -9.02
CA ILE A 188 10.80 7.10 -7.59
C ILE A 188 11.25 8.53 -7.19
N TYR A 189 12.31 9.06 -7.80
CA TYR A 189 12.79 10.41 -7.47
C TYR A 189 11.86 11.51 -7.96
N ARG A 190 11.16 11.30 -9.09
CA ARG A 190 10.09 12.21 -9.57
C ARG A 190 8.90 12.15 -8.62
N LEU A 191 8.56 10.95 -8.16
CA LEU A 191 7.49 10.75 -7.19
C LEU A 191 7.81 11.47 -5.87
N TYR A 192 9.04 11.38 -5.38
CA TYR A 192 9.54 12.12 -4.21
C TYR A 192 9.42 13.64 -4.38
N ALA A 193 9.83 14.14 -5.53
CA ALA A 193 9.81 15.58 -5.81
C ALA A 193 8.38 16.12 -5.94
N ALA A 194 7.45 15.32 -6.46
CA ALA A 194 6.06 15.71 -6.64
C ALA A 194 5.23 15.61 -5.35
N ASN A 195 5.67 14.81 -4.35
CA ASN A 195 4.88 14.52 -3.14
C ASN A 195 5.72 14.65 -1.84
N PRO A 196 6.46 15.76 -1.63
CA PRO A 196 7.42 15.86 -0.54
C PRO A 196 6.77 15.88 0.84
N LYS A 197 5.56 16.43 0.99
CA LYS A 197 4.85 16.49 2.28
C LYS A 197 4.37 15.10 2.71
N SER A 198 3.85 14.30 1.78
CA SER A 198 3.43 12.92 2.03
C SER A 198 4.61 12.07 2.50
N PHE A 199 5.75 12.17 1.79
CA PHE A 199 6.97 11.46 2.19
C PHE A 199 7.54 11.98 3.52
N TYR A 200 7.47 13.28 3.77
CA TYR A 200 7.85 13.84 5.07
C TYR A 200 7.01 13.24 6.19
N MET A 201 5.68 13.27 6.08
CA MET A 201 4.78 12.70 7.09
C MET A 201 5.07 11.22 7.35
N TYR A 202 5.25 10.43 6.29
CA TYR A 202 5.61 9.03 6.40
C TYR A 202 6.93 8.81 7.13
N GLN A 203 8.00 9.48 6.71
CA GLN A 203 9.32 9.29 7.29
C GLN A 203 9.42 9.84 8.72
N LYS A 204 8.72 10.92 9.02
CA LYS A 204 8.59 11.47 10.38
C LYS A 204 7.93 10.43 11.29
N MET A 205 6.73 9.97 10.95
CA MET A 205 6.02 8.93 11.70
C MET A 205 6.91 7.69 11.89
N ARG A 206 7.53 7.18 10.82
CA ARG A 206 8.41 6.02 10.88
C ARG A 206 9.61 6.25 11.80
N SER A 207 10.21 7.45 11.81
CA SER A 207 11.32 7.79 12.70
C SER A 207 10.93 7.79 14.19
N GLU A 208 9.67 8.04 14.48
CA GLU A 208 9.15 8.07 15.85
C GLU A 208 8.86 6.65 16.38
N ILE A 209 8.22 5.81 15.56
CA ILE A 209 7.70 4.51 15.98
C ILE A 209 8.65 3.33 15.73
N THR A 210 9.65 3.44 14.85
CA THR A 210 10.54 2.32 14.51
C THR A 210 11.48 1.99 15.65
N VAL A 211 11.51 0.71 16.06
CA VAL A 211 12.37 0.20 17.13
C VAL A 211 13.80 -0.01 16.66
N ASN A 212 14.00 -0.54 15.44
CA ASN A 212 15.33 -0.79 14.89
C ASN A 212 16.08 0.53 14.65
N PHE A 213 17.18 0.72 15.36
CA PHE A 213 17.94 1.98 15.34
C PHE A 213 18.44 2.38 13.95
N LYS A 214 18.91 1.41 13.14
CA LYS A 214 19.39 1.69 11.77
C LYS A 214 18.25 2.19 10.88
N LYS A 215 17.08 1.56 10.96
CA LYS A 215 15.88 1.97 10.24
C LYS A 215 15.39 3.34 10.71
N LYS A 216 15.40 3.57 12.03
CA LYS A 216 15.05 4.85 12.63
C LYS A 216 15.94 5.96 12.10
N LEU A 217 17.26 5.76 12.10
CA LEU A 217 18.21 6.74 11.61
C LEU A 217 18.02 7.06 10.11
N LYS A 218 17.81 6.02 9.27
CA LYS A 218 17.47 6.23 7.86
C LYS A 218 16.20 7.07 7.70
N SER A 219 15.19 6.84 8.53
CA SER A 219 13.93 7.59 8.49
C SER A 219 14.12 9.06 8.92
N VAL A 220 14.96 9.33 9.94
CA VAL A 220 15.30 10.70 10.37
C VAL A 220 15.97 11.45 9.23
N ILE A 221 17.00 10.87 8.60
CA ILE A 221 17.72 11.50 7.48
C ILE A 221 16.78 11.76 6.29
N SER A 222 15.92 10.79 5.97
CA SER A 222 14.95 10.93 4.89
C SER A 222 13.89 11.99 5.23
N ALA A 223 13.38 12.01 6.45
CA ALA A 223 12.44 13.03 6.91
C ALA A 223 13.04 14.43 6.80
N ASP A 224 14.32 14.62 7.15
CA ASP A 224 15.00 15.90 6.99
C ASP A 224 15.11 16.35 5.54
N ALA A 225 15.38 15.42 4.60
CA ALA A 225 15.41 15.74 3.17
C ALA A 225 14.04 16.20 2.67
N PHE A 226 12.98 15.46 3.01
CA PHE A 226 11.61 15.80 2.60
C PHE A 226 11.07 17.05 3.33
N TYR A 227 11.50 17.31 4.57
CA TYR A 227 11.22 18.55 5.27
C TYR A 227 11.73 19.76 4.49
N ILE A 228 12.97 19.69 3.98
CA ILE A 228 13.55 20.76 3.13
C ILE A 228 12.75 20.92 1.84
N MET A 229 12.41 19.79 1.19
CA MET A 229 11.65 19.81 -0.07
C MET A 229 10.24 20.36 0.08
N SER A 230 9.58 20.08 1.19
CA SER A 230 8.19 20.46 1.46
C SER A 230 8.01 21.91 1.95
N GLY A 231 9.12 22.60 2.28
CA GLY A 231 9.05 23.95 2.85
C GLY A 231 8.39 24.03 4.24
N GLN A 232 8.33 22.92 4.98
CA GLN A 232 7.73 22.88 6.31
C GLN A 232 8.51 23.73 7.32
N SER A 233 7.82 24.27 8.32
CA SER A 233 8.42 25.14 9.35
C SER A 233 8.27 24.63 10.79
N GLU A 234 7.98 23.33 10.97
CA GLU A 234 7.79 22.73 12.28
C GLU A 234 9.08 22.66 13.10
N LYS A 235 8.93 22.60 14.43
CA LYS A 235 10.08 22.37 15.34
C LYS A 235 10.59 20.94 15.17
N LYS A 236 11.88 20.80 14.88
CA LYS A 236 12.57 19.52 14.75
C LYS A 236 12.99 18.96 16.11
N SER A 237 12.97 17.62 16.22
CA SER A 237 13.58 16.91 17.36
C SER A 237 15.09 17.17 17.43
N ALA A 238 15.69 16.93 18.59
CA ALA A 238 17.15 17.05 18.74
C ALA A 238 17.92 16.13 17.79
N LEU A 239 17.42 14.90 17.63
CA LEU A 239 17.99 13.91 16.70
C LEU A 239 17.92 14.39 15.24
N ALA A 240 16.78 14.93 14.79
CA ALA A 240 16.62 15.46 13.45
C ALA A 240 17.58 16.66 13.21
N ARG A 241 17.76 17.54 14.21
CA ARG A 241 18.74 18.64 14.09
C ARG A 241 20.18 18.15 13.94
N LEU A 242 20.56 17.11 14.67
CA LEU A 242 21.90 16.51 14.60
C LEU A 242 22.20 15.93 13.21
N PHE A 243 21.21 15.28 12.57
CA PHE A 243 21.37 14.62 11.28
C PHE A 243 20.97 15.49 10.07
N MET A 244 20.59 16.75 10.29
CA MET A 244 20.23 17.71 9.25
C MET A 244 21.27 17.83 8.09
N PRO A 245 22.60 17.82 8.33
CA PRO A 245 23.56 17.85 7.24
C PRO A 245 23.44 16.65 6.29
N LEU A 246 23.19 15.45 6.83
CA LEU A 246 22.97 14.24 6.01
C LEU A 246 21.62 14.31 5.27
N GLY A 247 20.59 14.83 5.92
CA GLY A 247 19.30 15.10 5.26
C GLY A 247 19.43 16.08 4.11
N PHE A 248 20.24 17.12 4.26
CA PHE A 248 20.53 18.07 3.18
C PHE A 248 21.29 17.42 2.02
N LEU A 249 22.28 16.57 2.28
CA LEU A 249 22.98 15.82 1.25
C LEU A 249 22.02 14.87 0.50
N TYR A 250 21.15 14.18 1.23
CA TYR A 250 20.15 13.31 0.61
C TYR A 250 19.13 14.12 -0.22
N TYR A 251 18.68 15.27 0.25
CA TYR A 251 17.88 16.19 -0.55
C TYR A 251 18.56 16.56 -1.88
N LYS A 252 19.85 16.96 -1.83
CA LYS A 252 20.63 17.27 -3.03
C LYS A 252 20.71 16.10 -4.00
N TYR A 253 20.89 14.89 -3.46
CA TYR A 253 20.92 13.67 -4.25
C TYR A 253 19.57 13.40 -4.94
N ILE A 254 18.45 13.51 -4.23
CA ILE A 254 17.09 13.35 -4.80
C ILE A 254 16.89 14.36 -5.94
N MET A 255 17.21 15.64 -5.71
CA MET A 255 17.03 16.69 -6.70
C MET A 255 17.91 16.51 -7.94
N HIS A 256 19.12 15.98 -7.76
CA HIS A 256 19.98 15.62 -8.89
C HIS A 256 19.38 14.48 -9.72
N LYS A 257 18.97 13.39 -9.06
CA LYS A 257 18.35 12.22 -9.70
C LYS A 257 17.00 12.53 -10.38
N ASN A 258 16.26 13.51 -9.87
CA ASN A 258 15.01 13.93 -10.50
C ASN A 258 15.22 14.70 -11.84
N ARG A 259 16.42 15.22 -12.07
CA ARG A 259 16.78 15.96 -13.30
C ARG A 259 17.39 15.07 -14.38
N THR A 260 17.90 13.91 -14.01
CA THR A 260 18.48 12.89 -14.90
C THR A 260 17.46 11.83 -15.27
#